data_bcc70d8dc0c3dfa74daa815f5ba2e3d3
#
_entry.id   bcc70d8dc0c3dfa74daa815f5ba2e3d3
#
_cell.length_a   1.000
_cell.length_b   1.000
_cell.length_c   1.000
_cell.angle_alpha   90.00
_cell.angle_beta   90.00
_cell.angle_gamma   90.00
#
_symmetry.space_group_name_H-M   'P 1'
#
loop_
_entity.id
_entity.type
_entity.pdbx_description
1 polymer ?
#
loop_
_entity_poly.entity_id
_entity_poly.type
_entity_poly.pdbx_seq_one_letter_code
_entity_poly.pdbx_strand_id
1 'polypeptide(L)'
;MKIKGIINRFTQSIVGATIVNILLAFLLLFIARIIFVVYNYDRYSGYMTVDLAIGMIKGGATFDVATLAYVNALYLLLMLFPFHLKERNWYHQMSKYVFIVFNSLALLMNIVDTVYFRFTARRTTTTVFNEFKNETNLTKIFFTEFFHNFVLVLIFAFLVFLLIKLYRQPKFKEKINLLSYYITTVIALTVATLLSVASIRGGVDRTTRPITISNANQYVNRPIEAAAVLNTPFSIIRTIGKTAYENPGYFPASMDLSKIYSPVHYPNTNKEFKKKNV
;
A
#
# COMPACT_ATOMS: atom_id res chain seq x y z
N MET A 1 -34.36 15.81 -13.01
CA MET A 1 -33.51 16.02 -14.20
C MET A 1 -32.31 16.96 -13.97
N LYS A 2 -32.46 18.08 -13.25
CA LYS A 2 -31.38 19.06 -13.01
C LYS A 2 -30.13 18.49 -12.25
N ILE A 3 -30.33 17.66 -11.22
CA ILE A 3 -29.23 17.10 -10.39
C ILE A 3 -28.31 16.17 -11.19
N LYS A 4 -28.87 15.27 -12.01
CA LYS A 4 -28.06 14.41 -12.91
C LYS A 4 -27.18 15.21 -13.87
N GLY A 5 -27.70 16.35 -14.36
CA GLY A 5 -26.93 17.24 -15.24
C GLY A 5 -25.76 17.92 -14.54
N ILE A 6 -25.93 18.33 -13.27
CA ILE A 6 -24.88 18.95 -12.45
C ILE A 6 -23.79 17.93 -12.13
N ILE A 7 -24.16 16.75 -11.66
CA ILE A 7 -23.22 15.66 -11.36
C ILE A 7 -22.42 15.29 -12.61
N ASN A 8 -23.06 15.16 -13.76
CA ASN A 8 -22.39 14.80 -15.00
C ASN A 8 -21.40 15.88 -15.47
N ARG A 9 -21.75 17.17 -15.31
CA ARG A 9 -20.84 18.28 -15.60
C ARG A 9 -19.64 18.31 -14.65
N PHE A 10 -19.85 18.07 -13.35
CA PHE A 10 -18.78 18.00 -12.37
C PHE A 10 -17.82 16.84 -12.67
N THR A 11 -18.34 15.62 -12.85
CA THR A 11 -17.51 14.42 -13.12
C THR A 11 -16.76 14.47 -14.46
N GLN A 12 -17.14 15.35 -15.37
CA GLN A 12 -16.46 15.60 -16.63
C GLN A 12 -15.40 16.71 -16.53
N SER A 13 -15.38 17.48 -15.44
CA SER A 13 -14.32 18.46 -15.19
C SER A 13 -13.01 17.75 -14.79
N ILE A 14 -11.86 18.42 -14.93
CA ILE A 14 -10.54 17.88 -14.53
C ILE A 14 -10.55 17.48 -13.06
N VAL A 15 -10.98 18.39 -12.20
CA VAL A 15 -11.01 18.17 -10.74
C VAL A 15 -11.98 17.05 -10.39
N GLY A 16 -13.19 17.07 -10.96
CA GLY A 16 -14.20 16.05 -10.69
C GLY A 16 -13.78 14.67 -11.19
N ALA A 17 -13.20 14.56 -12.39
CA ALA A 17 -12.66 13.30 -12.89
C ALA A 17 -11.52 12.77 -12.00
N THR A 18 -10.63 13.64 -11.53
CA THR A 18 -9.54 13.27 -10.60
C THR A 18 -10.10 12.73 -9.29
N ILE A 19 -11.08 13.40 -8.68
CA ILE A 19 -11.72 12.95 -7.45
C ILE A 19 -12.39 11.58 -7.64
N VAL A 20 -13.14 11.39 -8.73
CA VAL A 20 -13.81 10.11 -9.03
C VAL A 20 -12.80 8.98 -9.19
N ASN A 21 -11.67 9.24 -9.88
CA ASN A 21 -10.63 8.24 -10.07
C ASN A 21 -9.92 7.89 -8.74
N ILE A 22 -9.63 8.86 -7.88
CA ILE A 22 -9.05 8.59 -6.55
C ILE A 22 -10.03 7.82 -5.66
N LEU A 23 -11.33 8.14 -5.69
CA LEU A 23 -12.35 7.37 -4.98
C LEU A 23 -12.48 5.95 -5.53
N LEU A 24 -12.36 5.75 -6.84
CA LEU A 24 -12.32 4.42 -7.44
C LEU A 24 -11.11 3.63 -6.93
N ALA A 25 -9.91 4.22 -6.93
CA ALA A 25 -8.71 3.57 -6.42
C ALA A 25 -8.85 3.23 -4.93
N PHE A 26 -9.42 4.14 -4.11
CA PHE A 26 -9.71 3.87 -2.71
C PHE A 26 -10.65 2.66 -2.54
N LEU A 27 -11.74 2.63 -3.28
CA LEU A 27 -12.70 1.52 -3.22
C LEU A 27 -12.06 0.18 -3.57
N LEU A 28 -11.22 0.15 -4.62
CA LEU A 28 -10.55 -1.09 -5.05
C LEU A 28 -9.49 -1.55 -4.04
N LEU A 29 -8.74 -0.63 -3.41
CA LEU A 29 -7.83 -0.97 -2.32
C LEU A 29 -8.58 -1.50 -1.10
N PHE A 30 -9.72 -0.90 -0.77
CA PHE A 30 -10.58 -1.35 0.33
C PHE A 30 -11.15 -2.76 0.05
N ILE A 31 -11.57 -3.04 -1.19
CA ILE A 31 -11.99 -4.39 -1.61
C ILE A 31 -10.82 -5.39 -1.48
N ALA A 32 -9.62 -5.02 -1.92
CA ALA A 32 -8.44 -5.87 -1.76
C ALA A 32 -8.13 -6.17 -0.28
N ARG A 33 -8.36 -5.21 0.61
CA ARG A 33 -8.28 -5.40 2.07
C ARG A 33 -9.32 -6.40 2.58
N ILE A 34 -10.58 -6.29 2.14
CA ILE A 34 -11.62 -7.26 2.51
C ILE A 34 -11.22 -8.66 2.06
N ILE A 35 -10.72 -8.80 0.82
CA ILE A 35 -10.24 -10.08 0.29
C ILE A 35 -9.11 -10.64 1.18
N PHE A 36 -8.16 -9.80 1.58
CA PHE A 36 -7.08 -10.19 2.48
C PHE A 36 -7.60 -10.71 3.82
N VAL A 37 -8.54 -10.00 4.46
CA VAL A 37 -9.11 -10.41 5.76
C VAL A 37 -9.93 -11.69 5.62
N VAL A 38 -10.75 -11.80 4.58
CA VAL A 38 -11.59 -12.97 4.33
C VAL A 38 -10.74 -14.21 4.03
N TYR A 39 -9.71 -14.08 3.18
CA TYR A 39 -8.83 -15.20 2.82
C TYR A 39 -8.02 -15.70 4.01
N ASN A 40 -7.65 -14.82 4.95
CA ASN A 40 -6.89 -15.14 6.14
C ASN A 40 -7.76 -15.15 7.41
N TYR A 41 -9.08 -15.35 7.28
CA TYR A 41 -10.03 -15.27 8.38
C TYR A 41 -9.72 -16.23 9.53
N ASP A 42 -9.18 -17.40 9.24
CA ASP A 42 -8.70 -18.38 10.20
C ASP A 42 -7.70 -17.82 11.23
N ARG A 43 -6.90 -16.81 10.82
CA ARG A 43 -5.94 -16.14 11.71
C ARG A 43 -6.58 -15.16 12.68
N TYR A 44 -7.81 -14.72 12.42
CA TYR A 44 -8.52 -13.68 13.17
C TYR A 44 -9.78 -14.22 13.87
N SER A 45 -10.37 -15.33 13.41
CA SER A 45 -11.70 -15.80 13.79
C SER A 45 -11.89 -16.03 15.29
N GLY A 46 -10.86 -16.52 15.99
CA GLY A 46 -10.92 -16.77 17.44
C GLY A 46 -11.04 -15.50 18.31
N TYR A 47 -10.89 -14.32 17.72
CA TYR A 47 -10.78 -13.04 18.44
C TYR A 47 -11.57 -11.92 17.79
N MET A 48 -12.32 -12.23 16.73
CA MET A 48 -13.05 -11.22 15.97
C MET A 48 -14.22 -10.68 16.80
N THR A 49 -14.09 -9.44 17.22
CA THR A 49 -15.15 -8.67 17.89
C THR A 49 -15.60 -7.51 16.96
N VAL A 50 -16.77 -6.94 17.25
CA VAL A 50 -17.28 -5.78 16.52
C VAL A 50 -16.30 -4.60 16.65
N ASP A 51 -15.76 -4.35 17.83
CA ASP A 51 -14.80 -3.27 18.08
C ASP A 51 -13.50 -3.47 17.29
N LEU A 52 -13.00 -4.71 17.22
CA LEU A 52 -11.85 -5.05 16.40
C LEU A 52 -12.12 -4.80 14.90
N ALA A 53 -13.28 -5.23 14.41
CA ALA A 53 -13.67 -4.99 13.01
C ALA A 53 -13.76 -3.48 12.69
N ILE A 54 -14.35 -2.69 13.59
CA ILE A 54 -14.39 -1.22 13.46
C ILE A 54 -12.98 -0.63 13.48
N GLY A 55 -12.10 -1.10 14.37
CA GLY A 55 -10.70 -0.70 14.44
C GLY A 55 -9.96 -0.99 13.13
N MET A 56 -10.10 -2.22 12.60
CA MET A 56 -9.52 -2.62 11.31
C MET A 56 -10.02 -1.75 10.14
N ILE A 57 -11.32 -1.41 10.11
CA ILE A 57 -11.90 -0.54 9.07
C ILE A 57 -11.36 0.89 9.19
N LYS A 58 -11.41 1.48 10.38
CA LYS A 58 -10.92 2.86 10.61
C LYS A 58 -9.42 2.98 10.33
N GLY A 59 -8.63 2.10 10.93
CA GLY A 59 -7.20 2.05 10.69
C GLY A 59 -6.88 1.77 9.23
N GLY A 60 -7.54 0.75 8.64
CA GLY A 60 -7.38 0.41 7.24
C GLY A 60 -7.64 1.58 6.30
N ALA A 61 -8.73 2.32 6.50
CA ALA A 61 -9.02 3.51 5.71
C ALA A 61 -7.93 4.58 5.83
N THR A 62 -7.39 4.80 7.04
CA THR A 62 -6.28 5.75 7.26
C THR A 62 -5.03 5.36 6.45
N PHE A 63 -4.65 4.09 6.49
CA PHE A 63 -3.49 3.59 5.73
C PHE A 63 -3.75 3.54 4.22
N ASP A 64 -4.98 3.26 3.78
CA ASP A 64 -5.33 3.29 2.36
C ASP A 64 -5.29 4.70 1.79
N VAL A 65 -5.79 5.71 2.53
CA VAL A 65 -5.71 7.11 2.12
C VAL A 65 -4.25 7.59 2.04
N ALA A 66 -3.40 7.21 3.01
CA ALA A 66 -1.97 7.50 2.95
C ALA A 66 -1.29 6.83 1.75
N THR A 67 -1.65 5.57 1.46
CA THR A 67 -1.16 4.84 0.27
C THR A 67 -1.55 5.54 -1.01
N LEU A 68 -2.80 5.98 -1.13
CA LEU A 68 -3.28 6.71 -2.30
C LEU A 68 -2.50 8.00 -2.53
N ALA A 69 -2.15 8.72 -1.45
CA ALA A 69 -1.33 9.93 -1.55
C ALA A 69 0.05 9.63 -2.15
N TYR A 70 0.70 8.51 -1.75
CA TYR A 70 1.98 8.10 -2.33
C TYR A 70 1.85 7.59 -3.76
N VAL A 71 0.95 6.63 -3.99
CA VAL A 71 0.79 5.92 -5.27
C VAL A 71 0.31 6.85 -6.37
N ASN A 72 -0.56 7.80 -6.03
CA ASN A 72 -1.16 8.71 -6.99
C ASN A 72 -0.53 10.11 -7.02
N ALA A 73 0.60 10.35 -6.33
CA ALA A 73 1.25 11.66 -6.32
C ALA A 73 1.56 12.16 -7.74
N LEU A 74 2.16 11.32 -8.59
CA LEU A 74 2.45 11.67 -9.99
C LEU A 74 1.16 11.91 -10.80
N TYR A 75 0.14 11.07 -10.61
CA TYR A 75 -1.15 11.24 -11.28
C TYR A 75 -1.82 12.57 -10.88
N LEU A 76 -1.82 12.92 -9.59
CA LEU A 76 -2.37 14.18 -9.10
C LEU A 76 -1.62 15.39 -9.69
N LEU A 77 -0.29 15.32 -9.76
CA LEU A 77 0.51 16.35 -10.42
C LEU A 77 0.16 16.48 -11.89
N LEU A 78 0.11 15.39 -12.65
CA LEU A 78 -0.25 15.42 -14.07
C LEU A 78 -1.65 15.99 -14.28
N MET A 79 -2.63 15.64 -13.45
CA MET A 79 -4.01 16.08 -13.61
C MET A 79 -4.25 17.52 -13.14
N LEU A 80 -3.60 17.98 -12.08
CA LEU A 80 -3.92 19.25 -11.43
C LEU A 80 -2.91 20.37 -11.72
N PHE A 81 -1.69 20.05 -12.19
CA PHE A 81 -0.74 21.09 -12.54
C PHE A 81 -1.24 21.94 -13.73
N PRO A 82 -1.15 23.27 -13.69
CA PRO A 82 -1.76 24.17 -14.68
C PRO A 82 -1.03 24.20 -16.03
N PHE A 83 -0.91 23.05 -16.72
CA PHE A 83 -0.34 22.98 -18.07
C PHE A 83 -1.42 23.04 -19.16
N HIS A 84 -1.17 23.76 -20.25
CA HIS A 84 -2.00 23.75 -21.47
C HIS A 84 -1.92 22.42 -22.25
N LEU A 85 -0.91 21.59 -21.99
CA LEU A 85 -0.75 20.28 -22.62
C LEU A 85 -1.92 19.32 -22.37
N LYS A 86 -2.74 19.61 -21.34
CA LYS A 86 -3.92 18.78 -20.99
C LYS A 86 -5.00 18.76 -22.06
N GLU A 87 -5.00 19.70 -22.99
CA GLU A 87 -5.93 19.71 -24.12
C GLU A 87 -5.59 18.63 -25.17
N ARG A 88 -4.37 18.07 -25.11
CA ARG A 88 -3.90 17.07 -26.07
C ARG A 88 -4.28 15.65 -25.62
N ASN A 89 -4.80 14.85 -26.54
CA ASN A 89 -5.22 13.47 -26.31
C ASN A 89 -4.09 12.59 -25.76
N TRP A 90 -2.86 12.74 -26.25
CA TRP A 90 -1.72 11.96 -25.78
C TRP A 90 -1.43 12.18 -24.28
N TYR A 91 -1.59 13.42 -23.79
CA TYR A 91 -1.37 13.75 -22.39
C TYR A 91 -2.38 13.04 -21.48
N HIS A 92 -3.65 12.98 -21.91
CA HIS A 92 -4.67 12.24 -21.19
C HIS A 92 -4.42 10.75 -21.17
N GLN A 93 -3.97 10.19 -22.30
CA GLN A 93 -3.61 8.78 -22.35
C GLN A 93 -2.43 8.48 -21.42
N MET A 94 -1.41 9.32 -21.42
CA MET A 94 -0.27 9.20 -20.49
C MET A 94 -0.74 9.23 -19.02
N SER A 95 -1.54 10.24 -18.66
CA SER A 95 -2.08 10.36 -17.28
C SER A 95 -2.93 9.14 -16.88
N LYS A 96 -3.74 8.62 -17.81
CA LYS A 96 -4.52 7.40 -17.64
C LYS A 96 -3.62 6.19 -17.41
N TYR A 97 -2.59 5.99 -18.21
CA TYR A 97 -1.65 4.88 -18.06
C TYR A 97 -0.89 4.97 -16.74
N VAL A 98 -0.43 6.16 -16.35
CA VAL A 98 0.21 6.37 -15.04
C VAL A 98 -0.73 5.94 -13.92
N PHE A 99 -2.00 6.40 -13.93
CA PHE A 99 -2.99 6.00 -12.93
C PHE A 99 -3.21 4.49 -12.90
N ILE A 100 -3.44 3.86 -14.06
CA ILE A 100 -3.72 2.42 -14.15
C ILE A 100 -2.52 1.61 -13.68
N VAL A 101 -1.31 1.90 -14.16
CA VAL A 101 -0.11 1.13 -13.82
C VAL A 101 0.19 1.17 -12.33
N PHE A 102 0.24 2.37 -11.73
CA PHE A 102 0.58 2.48 -10.31
C PHE A 102 -0.48 1.87 -9.39
N ASN A 103 -1.77 2.06 -9.70
CA ASN A 103 -2.83 1.45 -8.89
C ASN A 103 -2.94 -0.07 -9.12
N SER A 104 -2.71 -0.57 -10.34
CA SER A 104 -2.64 -2.01 -10.59
C SER A 104 -1.47 -2.66 -9.85
N LEU A 105 -0.31 -2.00 -9.78
CA LEU A 105 0.83 -2.47 -9.00
C LEU A 105 0.50 -2.51 -7.50
N ALA A 106 -0.18 -1.48 -6.98
CA ALA A 106 -0.62 -1.47 -5.59
C ALA A 106 -1.63 -2.59 -5.28
N LEU A 107 -2.57 -2.87 -6.19
CA LEU A 107 -3.49 -3.99 -6.08
C LEU A 107 -2.76 -5.33 -6.14
N LEU A 108 -1.82 -5.50 -7.07
CA LEU A 108 -1.01 -6.70 -7.20
C LEU A 108 -0.26 -7.01 -5.91
N MET A 109 0.42 -6.01 -5.34
CA MET A 109 1.14 -6.15 -4.08
C MET A 109 0.22 -6.64 -2.94
N ASN A 110 -1.00 -6.10 -2.83
CA ASN A 110 -1.95 -6.52 -1.81
C ASN A 110 -2.47 -7.96 -2.04
N ILE A 111 -2.74 -8.35 -3.29
CA ILE A 111 -3.24 -9.69 -3.62
C ILE A 111 -2.15 -10.75 -3.42
N VAL A 112 -0.93 -10.50 -3.87
CA VAL A 112 0.22 -11.41 -3.63
C VAL A 112 0.48 -11.58 -2.14
N ASP A 113 0.43 -10.48 -1.40
CA ASP A 113 0.66 -10.51 0.05
C ASP A 113 -0.45 -11.24 0.81
N THR A 114 -1.64 -11.38 0.23
CA THR A 114 -2.72 -12.19 0.80
C THR A 114 -2.30 -13.65 0.98
N VAL A 115 -1.54 -14.19 0.04
CA VAL A 115 -0.97 -15.54 0.11
C VAL A 115 0.28 -15.55 1.00
N TYR A 116 1.19 -14.60 0.79
CA TYR A 116 2.47 -14.54 1.49
C TYR A 116 2.32 -14.36 3.01
N PHE A 117 1.30 -13.65 3.44
CA PHE A 117 0.96 -13.48 4.86
C PHE A 117 0.74 -14.81 5.61
N ARG A 118 0.27 -15.86 4.95
CA ARG A 118 0.09 -17.18 5.57
C ARG A 118 1.40 -17.79 6.07
N PHE A 119 2.50 -17.45 5.41
CA PHE A 119 3.84 -17.94 5.73
C PHE A 119 4.55 -17.05 6.75
N THR A 120 4.35 -15.74 6.67
CA THR A 120 5.14 -14.76 7.44
C THR A 120 4.41 -14.18 8.65
N ALA A 121 3.07 -14.29 8.70
CA ALA A 121 2.18 -13.68 9.69
C ALA A 121 2.38 -12.14 9.83
N ARG A 122 2.97 -11.49 8.84
CA ARG A 122 3.21 -10.04 8.77
C ARG A 122 3.02 -9.52 7.36
N ARG A 123 2.74 -8.22 7.21
CA ARG A 123 2.73 -7.56 5.90
C ARG A 123 4.13 -7.52 5.30
N THR A 124 4.19 -7.74 4.00
CA THR A 124 5.42 -7.65 3.22
C THR A 124 6.06 -6.28 3.35
N THR A 125 7.35 -6.26 3.61
CA THR A 125 8.22 -5.08 3.67
C THR A 125 9.37 -5.24 2.68
N THR A 126 10.25 -4.25 2.57
CA THR A 126 11.42 -4.32 1.66
C THR A 126 12.38 -5.46 1.97
N THR A 127 12.31 -6.07 3.15
CA THR A 127 13.14 -7.25 3.49
C THR A 127 12.88 -8.44 2.58
N VAL A 128 11.68 -8.54 1.99
CA VAL A 128 11.31 -9.60 1.05
C VAL A 128 12.28 -9.70 -0.14
N PHE A 129 12.81 -8.58 -0.62
CA PHE A 129 13.78 -8.59 -1.72
C PHE A 129 15.10 -9.28 -1.34
N ASN A 130 15.51 -9.21 -0.06
CA ASN A 130 16.68 -9.91 0.43
C ASN A 130 16.37 -11.39 0.70
N GLU A 131 15.18 -11.70 1.17
CA GLU A 131 14.70 -13.07 1.37
C GLU A 131 14.70 -13.81 0.02
N PHE A 132 14.16 -13.21 -1.02
CA PHE A 132 14.11 -13.80 -2.37
C PHE A 132 15.48 -13.95 -3.05
N LYS A 133 16.48 -13.10 -2.73
CA LYS A 133 17.82 -13.26 -3.28
C LYS A 133 18.50 -14.58 -2.88
N ASN A 134 18.13 -15.11 -1.72
CA ASN A 134 18.70 -16.33 -1.17
C ASN A 134 17.97 -17.59 -1.58
N GLU A 135 16.83 -17.46 -2.27
CA GLU A 135 16.01 -18.59 -2.71
C GLU A 135 16.41 -19.09 -4.09
N THR A 136 16.83 -20.35 -4.19
CA THR A 136 17.23 -20.98 -5.45
C THR A 136 16.06 -21.46 -6.31
N ASN A 137 14.87 -21.64 -5.70
CA ASN A 137 13.70 -22.25 -6.34
C ASN A 137 12.56 -21.26 -6.61
N LEU A 138 12.84 -19.96 -6.69
CA LEU A 138 11.82 -18.91 -6.85
C LEU A 138 10.83 -19.17 -7.98
N THR A 139 11.32 -19.59 -9.14
CA THR A 139 10.48 -19.86 -10.33
C THR A 139 9.46 -20.96 -10.04
N LYS A 140 9.90 -22.06 -9.41
CA LYS A 140 9.02 -23.18 -9.06
C LYS A 140 7.97 -22.76 -8.04
N ILE A 141 8.38 -22.03 -6.99
CA ILE A 141 7.48 -21.50 -5.95
C ILE A 141 6.43 -20.59 -6.61
N PHE A 142 6.87 -19.65 -7.47
CA PHE A 142 5.96 -18.74 -8.15
C PHE A 142 4.89 -19.47 -8.96
N PHE A 143 5.27 -20.42 -9.82
CA PHE A 143 4.30 -21.16 -10.62
C PHE A 143 3.39 -22.05 -9.76
N THR A 144 3.91 -22.69 -8.72
CA THR A 144 3.11 -23.52 -7.82
C THR A 144 2.05 -22.66 -7.12
N GLU A 145 2.45 -21.53 -6.54
CA GLU A 145 1.52 -20.63 -5.83
C GLU A 145 0.55 -19.93 -6.81
N PHE A 146 0.98 -19.61 -8.03
CA PHE A 146 0.13 -19.04 -9.05
C PHE A 146 -1.04 -19.97 -9.41
N PHE A 147 -0.77 -21.25 -9.65
CA PHE A 147 -1.80 -22.22 -9.98
C PHE A 147 -2.64 -22.60 -8.76
N HIS A 148 -2.03 -22.72 -7.60
CA HIS A 148 -2.74 -23.03 -6.35
C HIS A 148 -3.74 -21.92 -5.98
N ASN A 149 -3.37 -20.67 -6.20
CA ASN A 149 -4.18 -19.49 -5.88
C ASN A 149 -4.83 -18.84 -7.11
N PHE A 150 -5.15 -19.61 -8.14
CA PHE A 150 -5.68 -19.11 -9.41
C PHE A 150 -6.92 -18.21 -9.24
N VAL A 151 -7.76 -18.48 -8.24
CA VAL A 151 -8.92 -17.63 -7.93
C VAL A 151 -8.51 -16.21 -7.58
N LEU A 152 -7.43 -16.02 -6.80
CA LEU A 152 -6.91 -14.69 -6.48
C LEU A 152 -6.35 -13.98 -7.73
N VAL A 153 -5.77 -14.72 -8.68
CA VAL A 153 -5.33 -14.18 -9.96
C VAL A 153 -6.53 -13.66 -10.77
N LEU A 154 -7.63 -14.41 -10.82
CA LEU A 154 -8.86 -13.96 -11.48
C LEU A 154 -9.47 -12.73 -10.79
N ILE A 155 -9.46 -12.70 -9.47
CA ILE A 155 -9.93 -11.53 -8.69
C ILE A 155 -9.05 -10.31 -9.03
N PHE A 156 -7.73 -10.45 -9.03
CA PHE A 156 -6.83 -9.38 -9.44
C PHE A 156 -7.13 -8.86 -10.85
N ALA A 157 -7.25 -9.76 -11.82
CA ALA A 157 -7.59 -9.39 -13.20
C ALA A 157 -8.92 -8.65 -13.28
N PHE A 158 -9.91 -9.07 -12.50
CA PHE A 158 -11.22 -8.40 -12.42
C PHE A 158 -11.12 -7.00 -11.79
N LEU A 159 -10.34 -6.82 -10.72
CA LEU A 159 -10.12 -5.51 -10.10
C LEU A 159 -9.42 -4.55 -11.08
N VAL A 160 -8.41 -5.02 -11.81
CA VAL A 160 -7.74 -4.22 -12.85
C VAL A 160 -8.69 -3.91 -14.01
N PHE A 161 -9.52 -4.84 -14.42
CA PHE A 161 -10.57 -4.60 -15.42
C PHE A 161 -11.53 -3.50 -14.96
N LEU A 162 -11.99 -3.53 -13.71
CA LEU A 162 -12.83 -2.48 -13.14
C LEU A 162 -12.10 -1.13 -13.11
N LEU A 163 -10.83 -1.11 -12.72
CA LEU A 163 -10.01 0.09 -12.70
C LEU A 163 -9.93 0.74 -14.09
N ILE A 164 -9.72 -0.07 -15.14
CA ILE A 164 -9.65 0.40 -16.54
C ILE A 164 -11.02 0.87 -17.03
N LYS A 165 -12.07 0.06 -16.80
CA LYS A 165 -13.44 0.30 -17.31
C LYS A 165 -14.11 1.51 -16.67
N LEU A 166 -13.89 1.71 -15.36
CA LEU A 166 -14.54 2.78 -14.61
C LEU A 166 -13.72 4.06 -14.57
N TYR A 167 -12.51 4.06 -15.11
CA TYR A 167 -11.68 5.26 -15.21
C TYR A 167 -12.43 6.40 -15.90
N ARG A 168 -12.48 7.55 -15.28
CA ARG A 168 -13.11 8.77 -15.83
C ARG A 168 -12.09 9.66 -16.49
N GLN A 169 -12.25 9.85 -17.80
CA GLN A 169 -11.47 10.81 -18.57
C GLN A 169 -12.18 12.17 -18.56
N PRO A 170 -11.48 13.27 -18.21
CA PRO A 170 -12.06 14.60 -18.27
C PRO A 170 -12.37 14.96 -19.71
N LYS A 171 -13.44 15.76 -19.89
CA LYS A 171 -13.80 16.34 -21.21
C LYS A 171 -13.50 17.82 -21.21
N PHE A 172 -12.73 18.27 -22.17
CA PHE A 172 -12.47 19.69 -22.36
C PHE A 172 -13.60 20.34 -23.15
N LYS A 173 -13.98 21.54 -22.76
CA LYS A 173 -14.83 22.40 -23.55
C LYS A 173 -13.97 23.20 -24.52
N GLU A 174 -14.44 23.38 -25.73
CA GLU A 174 -13.74 24.17 -26.78
C GLU A 174 -13.47 25.63 -26.39
N LYS A 175 -14.23 26.20 -25.48
CA LYS A 175 -14.02 27.56 -24.94
C LYS A 175 -13.80 27.50 -23.43
N ILE A 176 -12.54 27.56 -23.00
CA ILE A 176 -12.16 27.63 -21.59
C ILE A 176 -11.83 29.12 -21.29
N ASN A 177 -12.48 29.66 -20.23
CA ASN A 177 -12.01 30.91 -19.65
C ASN A 177 -10.68 30.64 -18.94
N LEU A 178 -9.58 31.15 -19.51
CA LEU A 178 -8.23 30.91 -19.04
C LEU A 178 -8.04 31.27 -17.57
N LEU A 179 -8.57 32.39 -17.13
CA LEU A 179 -8.45 32.83 -15.73
C LEU A 179 -9.13 31.84 -14.78
N SER A 180 -10.36 31.44 -15.09
CA SER A 180 -11.10 30.45 -14.29
C SER A 180 -10.38 29.09 -14.28
N TYR A 181 -9.78 28.68 -15.39
CA TYR A 181 -9.00 27.46 -15.49
C TYR A 181 -7.79 27.47 -14.54
N TYR A 182 -6.96 28.54 -14.60
CA TYR A 182 -5.78 28.66 -13.75
C TYR A 182 -6.15 28.73 -12.27
N ILE A 183 -7.10 29.56 -11.90
CA ILE A 183 -7.56 29.66 -10.50
C ILE A 183 -8.04 28.30 -9.97
N THR A 184 -8.89 27.63 -10.74
CA THR A 184 -9.45 26.32 -10.31
C THR A 184 -8.38 25.26 -10.18
N THR A 185 -7.43 25.18 -11.13
CA THR A 185 -6.38 24.16 -11.09
C THR A 185 -5.34 24.43 -10.01
N VAL A 186 -4.96 25.69 -9.77
CA VAL A 186 -4.05 26.05 -8.67
C VAL A 186 -4.67 25.77 -7.32
N ILE A 187 -5.93 26.16 -7.10
CA ILE A 187 -6.63 25.86 -5.85
C ILE A 187 -6.74 24.34 -5.67
N ALA A 188 -7.14 23.60 -6.70
CA ALA A 188 -7.26 22.14 -6.63
C ALA A 188 -5.92 21.46 -6.34
N LEU A 189 -4.82 21.91 -6.95
CA LEU A 189 -3.48 21.40 -6.68
C LEU A 189 -3.07 21.67 -5.22
N THR A 190 -3.28 22.90 -4.74
CA THR A 190 -2.97 23.26 -3.36
C THR A 190 -3.75 22.41 -2.38
N VAL A 191 -5.07 22.27 -2.58
CA VAL A 191 -5.92 21.42 -1.73
C VAL A 191 -5.49 19.95 -1.80
N ALA A 192 -5.22 19.43 -2.99
CA ALA A 192 -4.76 18.04 -3.15
C ALA A 192 -3.42 17.81 -2.46
N THR A 193 -2.48 18.76 -2.53
CA THR A 193 -1.19 18.68 -1.84
C THR A 193 -1.38 18.69 -0.33
N LEU A 194 -2.18 19.60 0.22
CA LEU A 194 -2.47 19.68 1.65
C LEU A 194 -3.14 18.39 2.15
N LEU A 195 -4.13 17.88 1.42
CA LEU A 195 -4.79 16.61 1.76
C LEU A 195 -3.82 15.43 1.69
N SER A 196 -2.94 15.39 0.70
CA SER A 196 -1.91 14.33 0.59
C SER A 196 -0.94 14.38 1.75
N VAL A 197 -0.46 15.55 2.14
CA VAL A 197 0.41 15.73 3.31
C VAL A 197 -0.30 15.33 4.59
N ALA A 198 -1.54 15.77 4.79
CA ALA A 198 -2.35 15.39 5.95
C ALA A 198 -2.57 13.87 6.03
N SER A 199 -2.83 13.22 4.89
CA SER A 199 -3.00 11.77 4.79
C SER A 199 -1.72 11.00 5.15
N ILE A 200 -0.57 11.44 4.65
CA ILE A 200 0.75 10.86 4.94
C ILE A 200 1.12 11.04 6.41
N ARG A 201 0.71 12.15 7.01
CA ARG A 201 0.94 12.42 8.44
C ARG A 201 -0.09 11.72 9.34
N GLY A 202 -1.23 11.31 8.80
CA GLY A 202 -2.33 10.75 9.59
C GLY A 202 -3.08 11.78 10.44
N GLY A 203 -2.92 13.07 10.13
CA GLY A 203 -3.58 14.18 10.81
C GLY A 203 -3.06 15.53 10.36
N VAL A 204 -3.74 16.60 10.84
CA VAL A 204 -3.46 17.99 10.49
C VAL A 204 -2.74 18.76 11.61
N ASP A 205 -2.61 18.18 12.79
CA ASP A 205 -2.00 18.85 13.93
C ASP A 205 -0.51 19.14 13.71
N ARG A 206 -0.04 20.24 14.27
CA ARG A 206 1.34 20.72 14.09
C ARG A 206 2.39 19.70 14.58
N THR A 207 2.06 18.94 15.62
CA THR A 207 2.90 17.93 16.26
C THR A 207 2.79 16.53 15.63
N THR A 208 1.81 16.32 14.73
CA THR A 208 1.61 15.01 14.09
C THR A 208 2.80 14.63 13.21
N ARG A 209 3.40 13.48 13.50
CA ARG A 209 4.49 12.90 12.70
C ARG A 209 3.93 12.02 11.59
N PRO A 210 4.66 11.84 10.48
CA PRO A 210 4.24 10.88 9.44
C PRO A 210 3.97 9.50 10.01
N ILE A 211 2.81 8.93 9.66
CA ILE A 211 2.43 7.60 10.13
C ILE A 211 3.45 6.54 9.72
N THR A 212 3.66 5.60 10.62
CA THR A 212 4.58 4.47 10.46
C THR A 212 3.82 3.15 10.55
N ILE A 213 4.47 2.03 10.24
CA ILE A 213 3.88 0.70 10.38
C ILE A 213 3.40 0.47 11.83
N SER A 214 4.14 0.94 12.82
CA SER A 214 3.80 0.77 14.24
C SER A 214 2.49 1.46 14.64
N ASN A 215 2.08 2.50 13.91
CA ASN A 215 0.80 3.17 14.19
C ASN A 215 -0.43 2.28 13.92
N ALA A 216 -0.28 1.17 13.18
CA ALA A 216 -1.36 0.21 13.02
C ALA A 216 -1.83 -0.41 14.35
N ASN A 217 -0.91 -0.56 15.31
CA ASN A 217 -1.20 -1.16 16.61
C ASN A 217 -2.17 -0.33 17.47
N GLN A 218 -2.36 0.95 17.18
CA GLN A 218 -3.35 1.78 17.90
C GLN A 218 -4.81 1.45 17.58
N TYR A 219 -5.06 0.68 16.52
CA TYR A 219 -6.39 0.29 16.06
C TYR A 219 -6.75 -1.15 16.43
N VAL A 220 -5.81 -1.92 16.96
CA VAL A 220 -5.94 -3.35 17.21
C VAL A 220 -5.19 -3.75 18.48
N ASN A 221 -5.51 -4.93 19.02
CA ASN A 221 -4.94 -5.38 20.30
C ASN A 221 -3.72 -6.30 20.12
N ARG A 222 -3.57 -6.94 18.96
CA ARG A 222 -2.52 -7.94 18.70
C ARG A 222 -1.71 -7.59 17.47
N PRO A 223 -0.41 -7.88 17.45
CA PRO A 223 0.45 -7.62 16.30
C PRO A 223 -0.02 -8.25 14.99
N ILE A 224 -0.60 -9.46 15.04
CA ILE A 224 -1.12 -10.14 13.84
C ILE A 224 -2.31 -9.38 13.21
N GLU A 225 -3.14 -8.76 14.03
CA GLU A 225 -4.30 -7.99 13.61
C GLU A 225 -3.89 -6.68 12.91
N ALA A 226 -2.71 -6.13 13.26
CA ALA A 226 -2.15 -4.96 12.59
C ALA A 226 -1.91 -5.20 11.09
N ALA A 227 -1.70 -6.44 10.68
CA ALA A 227 -1.60 -6.79 9.27
C ALA A 227 -2.91 -6.55 8.49
N ALA A 228 -4.08 -6.66 9.12
CA ALA A 228 -5.36 -6.31 8.50
C ALA A 228 -5.57 -4.78 8.37
N VAL A 229 -4.95 -4.01 9.25
CA VAL A 229 -4.96 -2.54 9.23
C VAL A 229 -4.00 -1.99 8.17
N LEU A 230 -2.81 -2.56 8.05
CA LEU A 230 -1.81 -2.17 7.06
C LEU A 230 -2.22 -2.60 5.65
N ASN A 231 -1.63 -1.97 4.66
CA ASN A 231 -1.58 -2.48 3.29
C ASN A 231 -0.14 -2.59 2.82
N THR A 232 0.09 -3.44 1.82
CA THR A 232 1.44 -3.80 1.38
C THR A 232 2.19 -2.66 0.71
N PRO A 233 1.59 -1.86 -0.19
CA PRO A 233 2.28 -0.71 -0.77
C PRO A 233 2.79 0.27 0.29
N PHE A 234 1.97 0.58 1.31
CA PHE A 234 2.39 1.44 2.42
C PHE A 234 3.58 0.82 3.18
N SER A 235 3.49 -0.46 3.52
CA SER A 235 4.51 -1.17 4.28
C SER A 235 5.86 -1.17 3.54
N ILE A 236 5.84 -1.41 2.22
CA ILE A 236 7.05 -1.36 1.38
C ILE A 236 7.60 0.06 1.34
N ILE A 237 6.78 1.08 0.99
CA ILE A 237 7.24 2.48 0.89
C ILE A 237 7.86 2.96 2.20
N ARG A 238 7.28 2.61 3.34
CA ARG A 238 7.76 3.05 4.66
C ARG A 238 8.99 2.31 5.16
N THR A 239 9.38 1.22 4.52
CA THR A 239 10.58 0.43 4.86
C THR A 239 11.72 0.58 3.87
N ILE A 240 11.54 1.31 2.77
CA ILE A 240 12.62 1.65 1.84
C ILE A 240 13.75 2.36 2.62
N GLY A 241 14.98 1.85 2.47
CA GLY A 241 16.15 2.42 3.12
C GLY A 241 16.26 2.18 4.63
N LYS A 242 15.36 1.37 5.20
CA LYS A 242 15.49 0.96 6.60
C LYS A 242 16.11 -0.43 6.68
N THR A 243 17.19 -0.53 7.43
CA THR A 243 17.79 -1.81 7.81
C THR A 243 17.10 -2.32 9.07
N ALA A 244 16.74 -3.62 9.08
CA ALA A 244 16.09 -4.23 10.25
C ALA A 244 17.00 -4.25 11.48
N TYR A 245 18.31 -4.40 11.25
CA TYR A 245 19.35 -4.40 12.27
C TYR A 245 20.58 -3.68 11.72
N GLU A 246 21.02 -2.63 12.39
CA GLU A 246 22.37 -2.12 12.23
C GLU A 246 23.27 -2.94 13.16
N ASN A 247 24.32 -3.54 12.60
CA ASN A 247 25.35 -4.13 13.44
C ASN A 247 26.05 -2.97 14.17
N PRO A 248 25.92 -2.86 15.49
CA PRO A 248 26.43 -1.72 16.22
C PRO A 248 27.98 -1.66 16.21
N GLY A 249 28.65 -2.70 15.66
CA GLY A 249 30.08 -2.69 15.47
C GLY A 249 30.90 -2.56 16.76
N TYR A 250 30.34 -3.01 17.89
CA TYR A 250 31.04 -2.92 19.18
C TYR A 250 32.42 -3.60 19.18
N PHE A 251 32.59 -4.57 18.28
CA PHE A 251 33.87 -5.29 18.16
C PHE A 251 34.35 -5.27 16.71
N PRO A 252 35.67 -5.14 16.48
CA PRO A 252 36.24 -5.27 15.14
C PRO A 252 35.87 -6.63 14.52
N ALA A 253 35.61 -6.67 13.20
CA ALA A 253 35.27 -7.90 12.50
C ALA A 253 36.36 -8.99 12.59
N SER A 254 37.59 -8.61 12.89
CA SER A 254 38.75 -9.51 13.11
C SER A 254 38.77 -10.15 14.50
N MET A 255 37.90 -9.72 15.41
CA MET A 255 37.89 -10.21 16.78
C MET A 255 37.06 -11.50 16.90
N ASP A 256 37.72 -12.57 17.28
CA ASP A 256 37.08 -13.85 17.54
C ASP A 256 36.42 -13.83 18.93
N LEU A 257 35.14 -13.52 18.96
CA LEU A 257 34.36 -13.44 20.20
C LEU A 257 34.28 -14.77 20.95
N SER A 258 34.46 -15.90 20.24
CA SER A 258 34.44 -17.25 20.86
C SER A 258 35.57 -17.45 21.84
N LYS A 259 36.68 -16.68 21.70
CA LYS A 259 37.84 -16.68 22.63
C LYS A 259 37.56 -15.93 23.93
N ILE A 260 36.62 -14.98 23.90
CA ILE A 260 36.25 -14.16 25.06
C ILE A 260 35.07 -14.75 25.82
N TYR A 261 34.07 -15.18 25.09
CA TYR A 261 32.84 -15.72 25.67
C TYR A 261 32.21 -16.76 24.75
N SER A 262 31.99 -17.95 25.27
CA SER A 262 31.21 -18.96 24.57
C SER A 262 29.75 -18.88 25.04
N PRO A 263 28.78 -18.59 24.15
CA PRO A 263 27.34 -18.58 24.52
C PRO A 263 26.81 -19.98 24.85
N VAL A 264 27.58 -21.02 24.52
CA VAL A 264 27.22 -22.40 24.79
C VAL A 264 28.00 -22.88 26.02
N HIS A 265 27.30 -22.92 27.16
CA HIS A 265 27.84 -23.49 28.39
C HIS A 265 27.24 -24.87 28.61
N TYR A 266 28.08 -25.88 28.67
CA TYR A 266 27.66 -27.23 29.06
C TYR A 266 27.97 -27.42 30.55
N PRO A 267 26.96 -27.33 31.44
CA PRO A 267 27.17 -27.46 32.89
C PRO A 267 27.68 -28.84 33.31
N ASN A 268 27.51 -29.85 32.46
CA ASN A 268 28.01 -31.20 32.68
C ASN A 268 28.83 -31.68 31.46
N THR A 269 29.99 -32.20 31.72
CA THR A 269 30.98 -32.72 30.75
C THR A 269 30.52 -34.05 30.08
N ASN A 270 29.33 -34.55 30.36
CA ASN A 270 28.79 -35.75 29.71
C ASN A 270 28.45 -35.49 28.26
N LYS A 271 29.24 -36.07 27.37
CA LYS A 271 29.12 -35.95 25.91
C LYS A 271 27.77 -36.36 25.31
N GLU A 272 26.91 -36.98 26.07
CA GLU A 272 25.58 -37.45 25.62
C GLU A 272 24.55 -36.34 25.40
N PHE A 273 24.73 -35.16 25.98
CA PHE A 273 23.82 -34.02 25.82
C PHE A 273 24.03 -33.22 24.51
N LYS A 274 25.04 -33.52 23.72
CA LYS A 274 25.34 -32.82 22.49
C LYS A 274 24.28 -32.99 21.38
N LYS A 275 23.36 -33.96 21.52
CA LYS A 275 22.39 -34.28 20.44
C LYS A 275 20.99 -33.73 20.64
N LYS A 276 20.70 -33.02 21.74
CA LYS A 276 19.33 -32.56 22.04
C LYS A 276 19.03 -31.08 21.87
N ASN A 277 20.01 -30.27 21.48
CA ASN A 277 19.83 -28.83 21.33
C ASN A 277 20.26 -28.35 19.91
N VAL A 278 19.67 -29.00 18.91
CA VAL A 278 19.65 -28.47 17.54
C VAL A 278 18.22 -28.36 17.09
#